data_33eeb8fcc9c3499875ddb27d8c12cf99
#
_entry.id   33eeb8fcc9c3499875ddb27d8c12cf99
#
_cell.length_a   1.000
_cell.length_b   1.000
_cell.length_c   1.000
_cell.angle_alpha   90.00
_cell.angle_beta   90.00
_cell.angle_gamma   90.00
#
_symmetry.space_group_name_H-M   'P 1'
#
loop_
_entity.id
_entity.type
_entity.pdbx_description
1 polymer ?
#
loop_
_entity_poly.entity_id
_entity_poly.type
_entity_poly.pdbx_seq_one_letter_code
_entity_poly.pdbx_strand_id
1 'polypeptide(L)'
;MPLTQKVSFKTVLQKGNRVQVPKVVRWRFKMDSEQVLKVGVHAVNVWSGWETFYARMGRDGRITLPKLTRELLRGREQSLTGCVMEVVLEPGEE
;
A
#
# COMPACT_ATOMS: atom_id res chain seq x y z
N MET A 1 10.43 14.86 -7.26
CA MET A 1 9.12 15.15 -7.83
C MET A 1 8.09 14.18 -7.31
N PRO A 2 6.84 14.62 -7.11
CA PRO A 2 5.81 13.69 -6.64
C PRO A 2 5.41 12.69 -7.71
N LEU A 3 4.74 11.65 -7.27
CA LEU A 3 4.18 10.65 -8.17
C LEU A 3 3.12 11.29 -9.05
N THR A 4 3.19 11.04 -10.34
CA THR A 4 2.24 11.63 -11.29
C THR A 4 1.47 10.60 -12.11
N GLN A 5 1.73 9.32 -11.87
CA GLN A 5 1.09 8.25 -12.64
C GLN A 5 0.83 7.06 -11.75
N LYS A 6 0.04 6.14 -12.26
CA LYS A 6 -0.33 4.92 -11.56
C LYS A 6 0.85 3.95 -11.56
N VAL A 7 1.13 3.38 -10.39
CA VAL A 7 2.21 2.42 -10.22
C VAL A 7 1.68 1.23 -9.43
N SER A 8 2.05 0.03 -9.84
CA SER A 8 1.64 -1.16 -9.10
C SER A 8 2.85 -2.03 -8.77
N PHE A 9 2.76 -2.74 -7.66
CA PHE A 9 3.79 -3.68 -7.25
C PHE A 9 3.21 -4.70 -6.28
N LYS A 10 3.98 -5.74 -6.00
CA LYS A 10 3.63 -6.72 -4.99
C LYS A 10 4.63 -6.65 -3.85
N THR A 11 4.15 -6.86 -2.65
CA THR A 11 5.00 -6.85 -1.47
C THR A 11 4.37 -7.72 -0.40
N VAL A 12 5.10 -7.97 0.66
CA VAL A 12 4.60 -8.76 1.79
C VAL A 12 4.22 -7.80 2.90
N LEU A 13 3.05 -8.02 3.51
CA LEU A 13 2.62 -7.17 4.62
C LEU A 13 3.52 -7.42 5.82
N GLN A 14 4.14 -6.37 6.31
CA GLN A 14 5.09 -6.44 7.41
C GLN A 14 4.39 -6.34 8.76
N LYS A 15 5.09 -6.76 9.79
CA LYS A 15 4.64 -6.59 11.17
C LYS A 15 4.31 -5.12 11.39
N GLY A 16 3.22 -4.86 12.09
CA GLY A 16 2.73 -3.48 12.27
C GLY A 16 1.80 -3.05 11.16
N ASN A 17 1.42 -3.98 10.28
CA ASN A 17 0.45 -3.74 9.22
C ASN A 17 0.90 -2.65 8.25
N ARG A 18 2.15 -2.74 7.84
CA ARG A 18 2.75 -1.80 6.89
C ARG A 18 3.22 -2.53 5.65
N VAL A 19 3.12 -1.84 4.53
CA VAL A 19 3.68 -2.32 3.27
C VAL A 19 4.85 -1.44 2.88
N GLN A 20 5.90 -2.06 2.35
CA GLN A 20 7.09 -1.35 1.92
C GLN A 20 7.01 -1.07 0.42
N VAL A 21 7.10 0.19 0.05
CA VAL A 21 7.23 0.55 -1.37
C VAL A 21 8.67 0.21 -1.76
N PRO A 22 8.88 -0.62 -2.79
CA PRO A 22 10.25 -0.99 -3.15
C PRO A 22 11.10 0.22 -3.50
N LYS A 23 12.36 0.17 -3.10
CA LYS A 23 13.28 1.28 -3.32
C LYS A 23 13.39 1.63 -4.81
N VAL A 24 13.41 0.60 -5.67
CA VAL A 24 13.45 0.81 -7.11
C VAL A 24 12.26 1.62 -7.60
N VAL A 25 11.06 1.34 -7.06
CA VAL A 25 9.86 2.07 -7.42
C VAL A 25 9.96 3.51 -6.96
N ARG A 26 10.40 3.73 -5.72
CA ARG A 26 10.54 5.08 -5.19
C ARG A 26 11.51 5.92 -6.02
N TRP A 27 12.60 5.33 -6.42
CA TRP A 27 13.61 6.02 -7.22
C TRP A 27 13.11 6.30 -8.64
N ARG A 28 12.54 5.28 -9.28
CA ARG A 28 12.11 5.40 -10.67
C ARG A 28 11.06 6.50 -10.85
N PHE A 29 10.14 6.61 -9.90
CA PHE A 29 9.04 7.56 -9.99
C PHE A 29 9.24 8.78 -9.11
N LYS A 30 10.41 8.89 -8.48
CA LYS A 30 10.81 10.03 -7.67
C LYS A 30 9.73 10.40 -6.65
N MET A 31 9.29 9.39 -5.91
CA MET A 31 8.18 9.55 -4.97
C MET A 31 8.56 10.43 -3.79
N ASP A 32 7.62 11.25 -3.37
CA ASP A 32 7.78 12.22 -2.31
C ASP A 32 6.96 11.78 -1.10
N SER A 33 7.56 11.76 0.08
CA SER A 33 6.87 11.35 1.30
C SER A 33 5.78 12.33 1.73
N GLU A 34 5.77 13.53 1.19
CA GLU A 34 4.77 14.54 1.54
C GLU A 34 3.48 14.42 0.73
N GLN A 35 3.52 13.68 -0.35
CA GLN A 35 2.38 13.59 -1.25
C GLN A 35 1.31 12.65 -0.68
N VAL A 36 0.05 13.06 -0.78
CA VAL A 36 -1.06 12.16 -0.48
C VAL A 36 -1.25 11.22 -1.65
N LEU A 37 -1.31 9.94 -1.35
CA LEU A 37 -1.47 8.89 -2.35
C LEU A 37 -2.80 8.20 -2.18
N LYS A 38 -3.41 7.83 -3.29
CA LYS A 38 -4.55 6.92 -3.29
C LYS A 38 -3.97 5.51 -3.38
N VAL A 39 -4.23 4.71 -2.35
CA VAL A 39 -3.61 3.39 -2.21
C VAL A 39 -4.68 2.33 -2.36
N GLY A 40 -4.52 1.48 -3.37
CA GLY A 40 -5.37 0.30 -3.55
C GLY A 40 -4.59 -0.92 -3.12
N VAL A 41 -5.21 -1.79 -2.34
CA VAL A 41 -4.55 -2.99 -1.85
C VAL A 41 -5.44 -4.21 -2.05
N HIS A 42 -4.80 -5.33 -2.28
CA HIS A 42 -5.47 -6.62 -2.51
C HIS A 42 -4.61 -7.71 -1.88
N ALA A 43 -5.22 -8.49 -0.97
CA ALA A 43 -4.52 -9.59 -0.31
C ALA A 43 -4.62 -10.83 -1.18
N VAL A 44 -3.55 -11.17 -1.86
CA VAL A 44 -3.50 -12.33 -2.76
C VAL A 44 -3.75 -13.60 -1.94
N ASN A 45 -4.65 -14.46 -2.43
CA ASN A 45 -4.97 -15.75 -1.82
C ASN A 45 -5.77 -15.66 -0.53
N VAL A 46 -6.14 -14.47 -0.08
CA VAL A 46 -6.93 -14.30 1.14
C VAL A 46 -8.30 -13.73 0.81
N TRP A 47 -8.33 -12.70 0.00
CA TRP A 47 -9.54 -12.00 -0.33
C TRP A 47 -9.48 -11.53 -1.79
N SER A 48 -10.58 -11.68 -2.51
CA SER A 48 -10.60 -11.37 -3.95
C SER A 48 -10.85 -9.91 -4.26
N GLY A 49 -11.24 -9.12 -3.27
CA GLY A 49 -11.58 -7.72 -3.51
C GLY A 49 -10.39 -6.78 -3.29
N TRP A 50 -10.61 -5.53 -3.71
CA TRP A 50 -9.65 -4.45 -3.52
C TRP A 50 -10.22 -3.45 -2.53
N GLU A 51 -9.37 -2.94 -1.67
CA GLU A 51 -9.73 -1.86 -0.76
C GLU A 51 -8.85 -0.66 -1.04
N THR A 52 -9.43 0.51 -0.92
CA THR A 52 -8.73 1.75 -1.25
C THR A 52 -8.73 2.68 -0.05
N PHE A 53 -7.62 3.35 0.16
CA PHE A 53 -7.51 4.38 1.20
C PHE A 53 -6.51 5.43 0.74
N TYR A 54 -6.45 6.53 1.48
CA TYR A 54 -5.51 7.61 1.19
C TYR A 54 -4.48 7.70 2.30
N ALA A 55 -3.23 7.88 1.93
CA ALA A 55 -2.15 7.93 2.90
C ALA A 55 -0.92 8.60 2.31
N ARG A 56 -0.02 8.99 3.19
CA ARG A 56 1.30 9.43 2.79
C ARG A 56 2.30 8.33 3.07
N MET A 57 3.29 8.21 2.21
CA MET A 57 4.38 7.26 2.41
C MET A 57 5.32 7.84 3.47
N GLY A 58 5.74 7.01 4.42
CA GLY A 58 6.75 7.43 5.37
C GLY A 58 8.10 7.64 4.71
N ARG A 59 9.02 8.27 5.43
CA ARG A 59 10.36 8.55 4.87
C ARG A 59 11.11 7.28 4.53
N ASP A 60 10.82 6.20 5.23
CA ASP A 60 11.43 4.90 4.97
C ASP A 60 10.73 4.12 3.87
N GLY A 61 9.74 4.72 3.24
CA GLY A 61 9.02 4.10 2.13
C GLY A 61 7.91 3.17 2.56
N ARG A 62 7.47 3.24 3.80
CA ARG A 62 6.39 2.38 4.28
C ARG A 62 5.07 3.11 4.33
N ILE A 63 4.01 2.35 4.05
CA ILE A 63 2.63 2.84 4.13
C ILE A 63 1.90 1.96 5.12
N THR A 64 1.27 2.57 6.14
CA THR A 64 0.53 1.83 7.15
C THR A 64 -0.91 1.66 6.69
N LEU A 65 -1.42 0.43 6.75
CA LEU A 65 -2.82 0.16 6.41
C LEU A 65 -3.72 0.60 7.55
N PRO A 66 -4.79 1.36 7.26
CA PRO A 66 -5.76 1.73 8.30
C PRO A 66 -6.45 0.49 8.87
N LYS A 67 -6.87 0.59 10.11
CA LYS A 67 -7.51 -0.53 10.80
C LYS A 67 -8.71 -1.08 10.03
N LEU A 68 -9.57 -0.19 9.54
CA LEU A 68 -10.75 -0.62 8.79
C LEU A 68 -10.37 -1.38 7.52
N THR A 69 -9.38 -0.87 6.80
CA THR A 69 -8.90 -1.55 5.59
C THR A 69 -8.39 -2.94 5.91
N ARG A 70 -7.61 -3.07 6.99
CA ARG A 70 -7.09 -4.37 7.41
C ARG A 70 -8.21 -5.35 7.73
N GLU A 71 -9.24 -4.88 8.42
CA GLU A 71 -10.37 -5.73 8.79
C GLU A 71 -11.14 -6.20 7.58
N LEU A 72 -11.31 -5.33 6.59
CA LEU A 72 -12.02 -5.69 5.37
C LEU A 72 -11.24 -6.70 4.54
N LEU A 73 -9.92 -6.54 4.47
CA LEU A 73 -9.08 -7.46 3.68
C LEU A 73 -8.91 -8.80 4.36
N ARG A 74 -8.86 -8.79 5.68
CA ARG A 74 -8.55 -9.98 6.46
C ARG A 74 -9.63 -11.05 6.37
N GLY A 75 -10.89 -10.64 6.26
CA GLY A 75 -11.99 -11.58 6.27
C GLY A 75 -11.98 -12.37 7.57
N ARG A 76 -11.80 -13.69 7.48
CA ARG A 76 -11.80 -14.56 8.64
C ARG A 76 -10.41 -14.83 9.20
N GLU A 77 -9.38 -14.32 8.54
CA GLU A 77 -8.01 -14.53 9.00
C GLU A 77 -7.75 -13.69 10.23
N GLN A 78 -6.90 -14.19 11.12
CA GLN A 78 -6.56 -13.45 12.33
C GLN A 78 -5.51 -12.38 12.06
N SER A 79 -4.66 -12.60 11.10
CA SER A 79 -3.62 -11.66 10.77
C SER A 79 -3.25 -11.77 9.30
N LEU A 80 -2.96 -10.62 8.70
CA LEU A 80 -2.49 -10.58 7.31
C LEU A 80 -0.97 -10.49 7.23
N THR A 81 -0.28 -10.43 8.36
CA THR A 81 1.18 -10.34 8.36
C THR A 81 1.78 -11.52 7.64
N GLY A 82 2.66 -11.26 6.70
CA GLY A 82 3.28 -12.28 5.88
C GLY A 82 2.55 -12.61 4.59
N CYS A 83 1.34 -12.07 4.41
CA CYS A 83 0.59 -12.29 3.18
C CYS A 83 1.14 -11.44 2.06
N VAL A 84 1.07 -11.96 0.84
CA VAL A 84 1.45 -11.19 -0.34
C VAL A 84 0.33 -10.21 -0.66
N MET A 85 0.70 -8.95 -0.83
CA MET A 85 -0.23 -7.89 -1.15
C MET A 85 0.09 -7.31 -2.52
N GLU A 86 -0.94 -7.11 -3.33
CA GLU A 86 -0.81 -6.28 -4.51
C GLU A 86 -1.17 -4.87 -4.13
N VAL A 87 -0.35 -3.91 -4.53
CA VAL A 87 -0.52 -2.51 -4.16
C VAL A 87 -0.51 -1.67 -5.41
N VAL A 88 -1.48 -0.77 -5.52
CA VAL A 88 -1.56 0.19 -6.61
C VAL A 88 -1.52 1.58 -5.99
N LEU A 89 -0.61 2.40 -6.45
CA LEU A 89 -0.47 3.78 -5.98
C LEU A 89 -0.84 4.74 -7.09
N GLU A 90 -1.64 5.76 -6.74
CA GLU A 90 -2.01 6.84 -7.65
C GLU A 90 -1.87 8.15 -6.92
N PRO A 91 -1.71 9.28 -7.65
CA PRO A 91 -1.77 10.59 -7.01
C PRO A 91 -3.10 10.74 -6.29
N GLY A 92 -3.07 11.15 -5.04
CA GLY A 92 -4.27 11.24 -4.24
C GLY A 92 -5.03 12.51 -4.45
N GLU A 93 -4.65 13.59 -4.92
CA GLU A 93 -5.19 14.73 -5.06
C GLU A 93 -5.68 15.54 -4.99
N GLU A 94 -6.06 16.25 -5.09
CA GLU A 94 -6.35 17.06 -5.35
C GLU A 94 -6.52 17.80 -5.08
#